data_19c3c3de5eabb4e725ae0c2f2c8fe71f
#
_entry.id   19c3c3de5eabb4e725ae0c2f2c8fe71f
#
_cell.length_a   1.000
_cell.length_b   1.000
_cell.length_c   1.000
_cell.angle_alpha   90.00
_cell.angle_beta   90.00
_cell.angle_gamma   90.00
#
_symmetry.space_group_name_H-M   'P 1'
#
loop_
_entity.id
_entity.type
_entity.pdbx_description
1 polymer ?
#
loop_
_entity_poly.entity_id
_entity_poly.type
_entity_poly.pdbx_seq_one_letter_code
_entity_poly.pdbx_strand_id
1 'polypeptide(L)'
;MISSTGILTINLTAIQSNWLYVSARLREGAECAAAVKANAYGVGAVEVTKALYAVGCRYFYVVTLHEAVELRNALPSDAILYVLGGVPDEMDDVFVDFNLVPVLYSRLAVDQWLSFCASRKQAFPCALKLNTGMTRLGSDALELDQLLSAPANIAHLNPVL
;
A
#
# COMPACT_ATOMS: atom_id res chain seq x y z
N MET A 1 38.05 -8.96 -14.17
CA MET A 1 37.11 -8.44 -13.20
C MET A 1 37.12 -6.94 -13.35
N ILE A 2 35.97 -6.31 -13.68
CA ILE A 2 35.84 -4.86 -13.70
C ILE A 2 35.70 -4.43 -12.24
N SER A 3 36.66 -3.68 -11.71
CA SER A 3 36.56 -3.15 -10.36
C SER A 3 35.49 -2.03 -10.34
N SER A 4 34.55 -2.07 -9.42
CA SER A 4 33.61 -0.99 -9.19
C SER A 4 34.38 0.26 -8.71
N THR A 5 34.08 1.41 -9.32
CA THR A 5 34.72 2.70 -9.00
C THR A 5 34.04 3.43 -7.84
N GLY A 6 32.98 2.87 -7.29
CA GLY A 6 32.23 3.46 -6.18
C GLY A 6 31.63 2.40 -5.25
N ILE A 7 31.48 2.76 -3.98
CA ILE A 7 30.82 1.95 -2.95
C ILE A 7 29.62 2.76 -2.45
N LEU A 8 28.42 2.16 -2.51
CA LEU A 8 27.22 2.70 -1.86
C LEU A 8 27.06 2.01 -0.49
N THR A 9 27.06 2.78 0.57
CA THR A 9 26.79 2.28 1.93
C THR A 9 25.42 2.78 2.39
N ILE A 10 24.52 1.84 2.77
CA ILE A 10 23.19 2.15 3.27
C ILE A 10 23.17 1.88 4.78
N ASN A 11 22.84 2.92 5.55
CA ASN A 11 22.75 2.83 7.02
C ASN A 11 21.30 2.56 7.44
N LEU A 12 20.94 1.30 7.65
CA LEU A 12 19.59 0.89 8.07
C LEU A 12 19.22 1.44 9.45
N THR A 13 20.19 1.58 10.37
CA THR A 13 19.93 2.15 11.69
C THR A 13 19.52 3.63 11.61
N ALA A 14 20.11 4.38 10.67
CA ALA A 14 19.68 5.76 10.43
C ALA A 14 18.24 5.83 9.87
N ILE A 15 17.87 4.91 9.01
CA ILE A 15 16.50 4.79 8.48
C ILE A 15 15.52 4.46 9.61
N GLN A 16 15.84 3.51 10.49
CA GLN A 16 15.04 3.18 11.68
C GLN A 16 14.89 4.41 12.60
N SER A 17 15.98 5.11 12.87
CA SER A 17 15.97 6.30 13.73
C SER A 17 15.08 7.41 13.15
N ASN A 18 15.11 7.63 11.84
CA ASN A 18 14.25 8.60 11.17
C ASN A 18 12.76 8.22 11.31
N TRP A 19 12.42 6.95 11.10
CA TRP A 19 11.05 6.47 11.24
C TRP A 19 10.56 6.62 12.69
N LEU A 20 11.37 6.20 13.67
CA LEU A 20 11.06 6.34 15.12
C LEU A 20 10.88 7.81 15.50
N TYR A 21 11.71 8.70 14.96
CA TYR A 21 11.60 10.14 15.20
C TYR A 21 10.27 10.72 14.71
N VAL A 22 9.79 10.32 13.55
CA VAL A 22 8.49 10.72 13.00
C VAL A 22 7.35 10.08 13.80
N SER A 23 7.42 8.77 14.04
CA SER A 23 6.40 8.01 14.77
C SER A 23 6.14 8.58 16.17
N ALA A 24 7.20 8.96 16.88
CA ALA A 24 7.10 9.54 18.22
C ALA A 24 6.43 10.94 18.28
N ARG A 25 6.16 11.56 17.12
CA ARG A 25 5.50 12.87 17.01
C ARG A 25 4.05 12.80 16.54
N LEU A 26 3.58 11.62 16.28
CA LEU A 26 2.19 11.42 15.91
C LEU A 26 1.27 11.55 17.11
N ARG A 27 0.02 11.94 16.84
CA ARG A 27 -1.03 11.95 17.85
C ARG A 27 -1.37 10.51 18.24
N GLU A 28 -1.93 10.34 19.42
CA GLU A 28 -2.49 9.07 19.85
C GLU A 28 -3.51 8.54 18.80
N GLY A 29 -3.40 7.26 18.49
CA GLY A 29 -4.21 6.59 17.47
C GLY A 29 -3.79 6.79 16.02
N ALA A 30 -2.74 7.59 15.75
CA ALA A 30 -2.16 7.72 14.42
C ALA A 30 -0.97 6.76 14.22
N GLU A 31 -0.88 6.17 13.03
CA GLU A 31 0.16 5.21 12.68
C GLU A 31 1.15 5.79 11.67
N CYS A 32 2.43 5.48 11.84
CA CYS A 32 3.47 5.88 10.90
C CYS A 32 3.69 4.77 9.88
N ALA A 33 3.33 5.02 8.64
CA ALA A 33 3.59 4.11 7.52
C ALA A 33 4.91 4.44 6.82
N ALA A 34 5.40 3.50 5.99
CA ALA A 34 6.59 3.69 5.19
C ALA A 34 6.31 3.47 3.69
N ALA A 35 6.70 4.43 2.85
CA ALA A 35 6.71 4.25 1.40
C ALA A 35 8.03 3.61 0.97
N VAL A 36 7.98 2.36 0.50
CA VAL A 36 9.15 1.55 0.12
C VAL A 36 9.14 1.15 -1.36
N LYS A 37 8.33 1.86 -2.16
CA LYS A 37 8.22 1.71 -3.61
C LYS A 37 9.54 2.00 -4.32
N ALA A 38 9.65 1.58 -5.59
CA ALA A 38 10.84 1.77 -6.42
C ALA A 38 12.12 1.27 -5.70
N ASN A 39 12.04 0.04 -5.15
CA ASN A 39 13.11 -0.58 -4.38
C ASN A 39 13.55 0.30 -3.19
N ALA A 40 12.58 0.82 -2.41
CA ALA A 40 12.78 1.82 -1.36
C ALA A 40 13.59 3.04 -1.87
N TYR A 41 13.18 3.57 -3.03
CA TYR A 41 13.87 4.67 -3.73
C TYR A 41 15.34 4.33 -4.06
N GLY A 42 15.61 3.06 -4.37
CA GLY A 42 16.90 2.57 -4.81
C GLY A 42 17.84 2.09 -3.69
N VAL A 43 17.38 2.09 -2.42
CA VAL A 43 18.23 1.68 -1.29
C VAL A 43 17.96 0.27 -0.77
N GLY A 44 17.11 -0.50 -1.45
CA GLY A 44 16.83 -1.91 -1.12
C GLY A 44 15.54 -2.09 -0.32
N ALA A 45 14.42 -2.39 -1.01
CA ALA A 45 13.10 -2.47 -0.38
C ALA A 45 13.02 -3.55 0.70
N VAL A 46 13.53 -4.74 0.42
CA VAL A 46 13.46 -5.88 1.36
C VAL A 46 14.20 -5.56 2.66
N GLU A 47 15.43 -5.06 2.57
CA GLU A 47 16.27 -4.78 3.74
C GLU A 47 15.72 -3.61 4.56
N VAL A 48 15.28 -2.54 3.88
CA VAL A 48 14.66 -1.37 4.54
C VAL A 48 13.36 -1.78 5.23
N THR A 49 12.52 -2.56 4.56
CA THR A 49 11.22 -2.96 5.12
C THR A 49 11.39 -3.88 6.33
N LYS A 50 12.30 -4.85 6.28
CA LYS A 50 12.64 -5.69 7.44
C LYS A 50 13.17 -4.86 8.62
N ALA A 51 14.06 -3.90 8.34
CA ALA A 51 14.59 -3.03 9.38
C ALA A 51 13.50 -2.17 10.03
N LEU A 52 12.60 -1.58 9.24
CA LEU A 52 11.48 -0.79 9.75
C LEU A 52 10.46 -1.66 10.50
N TYR A 53 10.17 -2.85 10.00
CA TYR A 53 9.28 -3.80 10.68
C TYR A 53 9.82 -4.16 12.08
N ALA A 54 11.13 -4.36 12.22
CA ALA A 54 11.79 -4.71 13.48
C ALA A 54 11.64 -3.63 14.56
N VAL A 55 11.45 -2.35 14.17
CA VAL A 55 11.24 -1.23 15.09
C VAL A 55 9.75 -0.81 15.23
N GLY A 56 8.83 -1.62 14.70
CA GLY A 56 7.39 -1.43 14.94
C GLY A 56 6.58 -0.92 13.76
N CYS A 57 7.18 -0.60 12.61
CA CYS A 57 6.40 -0.28 11.41
C CYS A 57 5.60 -1.49 10.94
N ARG A 58 4.30 -1.29 10.66
CA ARG A 58 3.39 -2.35 10.19
C ARG A 58 2.77 -2.03 8.85
N TYR A 59 2.81 -0.79 8.39
CA TYR A 59 2.13 -0.30 7.20
C TYR A 59 3.15 0.13 6.15
N PHE A 60 3.10 -0.50 4.97
CA PHE A 60 4.05 -0.26 3.89
C PHE A 60 3.33 0.02 2.59
N TYR A 61 3.84 0.97 1.82
CA TYR A 61 3.28 1.37 0.54
C TYR A 61 4.26 1.08 -0.60
N VAL A 62 3.79 0.35 -1.59
CA VAL A 62 4.46 0.10 -2.86
C VAL A 62 3.62 0.59 -4.03
N VAL A 63 4.14 0.61 -5.27
CA VAL A 63 3.33 0.98 -6.43
C VAL A 63 2.78 -0.24 -7.13
N THR A 64 3.60 -1.24 -7.38
CA THR A 64 3.25 -2.38 -8.23
C THR A 64 2.93 -3.62 -7.42
N LEU A 65 2.10 -4.49 -8.01
CA LEU A 65 1.81 -5.81 -7.45
C LEU A 65 3.08 -6.64 -7.28
N HIS A 66 4.03 -6.56 -8.23
CA HIS A 66 5.30 -7.28 -8.15
C HIS A 66 6.11 -6.89 -6.90
N GLU A 67 6.25 -5.58 -6.62
CA GLU A 67 6.91 -5.11 -5.40
C GLU A 67 6.21 -5.63 -4.13
N ALA A 68 4.87 -5.67 -4.13
CA ALA A 68 4.11 -6.15 -2.99
C ALA A 68 4.32 -7.64 -2.72
N VAL A 69 4.30 -8.47 -3.77
CA VAL A 69 4.53 -9.92 -3.67
C VAL A 69 5.96 -10.21 -3.20
N GLU A 70 6.95 -9.49 -3.71
CA GLU A 70 8.34 -9.61 -3.25
C GLU A 70 8.46 -9.33 -1.74
N LEU A 71 7.86 -8.22 -1.28
CA LEU A 71 7.89 -7.85 0.13
C LEU A 71 7.07 -8.81 1.00
N ARG A 72 5.94 -9.32 0.53
CA ARG A 72 5.14 -10.30 1.29
C ARG A 72 5.91 -11.58 1.57
N ASN A 73 6.73 -12.04 0.62
CA ASN A 73 7.60 -13.21 0.82
C ASN A 73 8.71 -12.96 1.86
N ALA A 74 9.01 -11.70 2.16
CA ALA A 74 10.08 -11.30 3.08
C ALA A 74 9.58 -10.85 4.46
N LEU A 75 8.28 -10.66 4.63
CA LEU A 75 7.66 -10.09 5.83
C LEU A 75 6.63 -11.04 6.47
N PRO A 76 6.41 -10.94 7.79
CA PRO A 76 5.30 -11.61 8.47
C PRO A 76 3.94 -11.12 7.95
N SER A 77 2.91 -11.95 8.14
CA SER A 77 1.55 -11.70 7.63
C SER A 77 0.82 -10.52 8.28
N ASP A 78 1.26 -10.07 9.45
CA ASP A 78 0.73 -8.89 10.15
C ASP A 78 1.25 -7.55 9.61
N ALA A 79 2.24 -7.57 8.71
CA ALA A 79 2.60 -6.40 7.92
C ALA A 79 1.54 -6.13 6.87
N ILE A 80 1.03 -4.92 6.79
CA ILE A 80 0.00 -4.50 5.84
C ILE A 80 0.68 -3.83 4.64
N LEU A 81 0.44 -4.38 3.46
CA LEU A 81 1.04 -3.92 2.20
C LEU A 81 -0.03 -3.27 1.32
N TYR A 82 0.07 -1.96 1.13
CA TYR A 82 -0.80 -1.18 0.25
C TYR A 82 -0.19 -1.05 -1.13
N VAL A 83 -0.96 -1.38 -2.18
CA VAL A 83 -0.53 -1.28 -3.58
C VAL A 83 -1.16 -0.04 -4.21
N LEU A 84 -0.37 1.02 -4.39
CA LEU A 84 -0.82 2.33 -4.87
C LEU A 84 -1.27 2.33 -6.34
N GLY A 85 -0.82 1.39 -7.13
CA GLY A 85 -1.17 1.22 -8.54
C GLY A 85 -2.53 0.57 -8.78
N GLY A 86 -3.28 0.23 -7.72
CA GLY A 86 -4.56 -0.49 -7.82
C GLY A 86 -4.37 -1.95 -8.20
N VAL A 87 -5.43 -2.54 -8.76
CA VAL A 87 -5.46 -3.94 -9.19
C VAL A 87 -5.25 -4.01 -10.71
N PRO A 88 -4.19 -4.66 -11.19
CA PRO A 88 -4.06 -4.96 -12.62
C PRO A 88 -5.14 -5.94 -13.08
N ASP A 89 -5.48 -5.90 -14.37
CA ASP A 89 -6.49 -6.77 -14.96
C ASP A 89 -6.21 -8.24 -14.64
N GLU A 90 -7.27 -8.96 -14.24
CA GLU A 90 -7.25 -10.40 -13.92
C GLU A 90 -6.31 -10.80 -12.75
N MET A 91 -5.88 -9.84 -11.92
CA MET A 91 -4.96 -10.10 -10.81
C MET A 91 -5.61 -9.96 -9.41
N ASP A 92 -6.93 -9.89 -9.34
CA ASP A 92 -7.67 -9.73 -8.07
C ASP A 92 -7.35 -10.82 -7.05
N ASP A 93 -7.29 -12.07 -7.49
CA ASP A 93 -7.00 -13.22 -6.63
C ASP A 93 -5.62 -13.14 -5.96
N VAL A 94 -4.64 -12.56 -6.65
CA VAL A 94 -3.29 -12.39 -6.12
C VAL A 94 -3.30 -11.48 -4.88
N PHE A 95 -4.19 -10.48 -4.83
CA PHE A 95 -4.32 -9.63 -3.65
C PHE A 95 -4.82 -10.41 -2.44
N VAL A 96 -5.73 -11.36 -2.64
CA VAL A 96 -6.25 -12.22 -1.58
C VAL A 96 -5.19 -13.23 -1.14
N ASP A 97 -4.59 -13.93 -2.07
CA ASP A 97 -3.61 -14.99 -1.81
C ASP A 97 -2.37 -14.46 -1.07
N PHE A 98 -1.96 -13.24 -1.38
CA PHE A 98 -0.81 -12.58 -0.76
C PHE A 98 -1.18 -11.60 0.34
N ASN A 99 -2.45 -11.53 0.77
CA ASN A 99 -2.92 -10.60 1.82
C ASN A 99 -2.44 -9.15 1.55
N LEU A 100 -2.76 -8.63 0.36
CA LEU A 100 -2.42 -7.29 -0.08
C LEU A 100 -3.66 -6.39 -0.07
N VAL A 101 -3.46 -5.09 0.10
CA VAL A 101 -4.55 -4.11 0.12
C VAL A 101 -4.43 -3.20 -1.11
N PRO A 102 -5.35 -3.30 -2.09
CA PRO A 102 -5.35 -2.40 -3.23
C PRO A 102 -5.77 -0.98 -2.83
N VAL A 103 -5.12 0.01 -3.40
CA VAL A 103 -5.54 1.41 -3.30
C VAL A 103 -6.36 1.78 -4.53
N LEU A 104 -7.66 1.90 -4.36
CA LEU A 104 -8.64 2.21 -5.40
C LEU A 104 -8.68 3.72 -5.62
N TYR A 105 -8.33 4.17 -6.81
CA TYR A 105 -8.09 5.59 -7.09
C TYR A 105 -9.04 6.19 -8.14
N SER A 106 -10.04 5.43 -8.57
CA SER A 106 -11.09 5.88 -9.51
C SER A 106 -12.36 5.09 -9.31
N ARG A 107 -13.47 5.60 -9.81
CA ARG A 107 -14.75 4.90 -9.80
C ARG A 107 -14.65 3.53 -10.50
N LEU A 108 -13.96 3.46 -11.63
CA LEU A 108 -13.75 2.19 -12.34
C LEU A 108 -13.04 1.16 -11.47
N ALA A 109 -11.96 1.54 -10.77
CA ALA A 109 -11.24 0.65 -9.87
C ALA A 109 -12.12 0.15 -8.71
N VAL A 110 -12.99 1.01 -8.18
CA VAL A 110 -13.97 0.63 -7.15
C VAL A 110 -14.98 -0.38 -7.69
N ASP A 111 -15.56 -0.13 -8.87
CA ASP A 111 -16.58 -0.99 -9.47
C ASP A 111 -15.98 -2.39 -9.84
N GLN A 112 -14.73 -2.43 -10.31
CA GLN A 112 -14.01 -3.69 -10.57
C GLN A 112 -13.81 -4.49 -9.28
N TRP A 113 -13.31 -3.85 -8.21
CA TRP A 113 -13.11 -4.52 -6.92
C TRP A 113 -14.41 -5.00 -6.29
N LEU A 114 -15.48 -4.21 -6.39
CA LEU A 114 -16.83 -4.63 -5.96
C LEU A 114 -17.33 -5.85 -6.72
N SER A 115 -17.14 -5.89 -8.04
CA SER A 115 -17.54 -7.02 -8.88
C SER A 115 -16.79 -8.29 -8.49
N PHE A 116 -15.49 -8.17 -8.22
CA PHE A 116 -14.67 -9.27 -7.70
C PHE A 116 -15.19 -9.76 -6.33
N CYS A 117 -15.38 -8.86 -5.37
CA CYS A 117 -15.91 -9.18 -4.04
C CYS A 117 -17.28 -9.89 -4.14
N ALA A 118 -18.17 -9.41 -5.00
CA ALA A 118 -19.48 -10.01 -5.23
C ALA A 118 -19.37 -11.44 -5.82
N SER A 119 -18.44 -11.67 -6.76
CA SER A 119 -18.19 -13.00 -7.34
C SER A 119 -17.73 -14.01 -6.29
N ARG A 120 -16.96 -13.55 -5.30
CA ARG A 120 -16.45 -14.35 -4.18
C ARG A 120 -17.41 -14.40 -2.98
N LYS A 121 -18.52 -13.63 -3.00
CA LYS A 121 -19.49 -13.48 -1.90
C LYS A 121 -18.82 -13.07 -0.58
N GLN A 122 -17.76 -12.29 -0.67
CA GLN A 122 -16.95 -11.84 0.45
C GLN A 122 -16.39 -10.44 0.19
N ALA A 123 -16.42 -9.56 1.20
CA ALA A 123 -15.74 -8.27 1.14
C ALA A 123 -14.27 -8.44 1.53
N PHE A 124 -13.38 -7.97 0.64
CA PHE A 124 -11.94 -7.96 0.90
C PHE A 124 -11.47 -6.54 1.22
N PRO A 125 -10.39 -6.38 2.02
CA PRO A 125 -9.89 -5.07 2.39
C PRO A 125 -9.43 -4.27 1.17
N CYS A 126 -9.71 -2.97 1.19
CA CYS A 126 -9.22 -2.02 0.20
C CYS A 126 -8.96 -0.65 0.85
N ALA A 127 -8.25 0.23 0.17
CA ALA A 127 -8.11 1.62 0.53
C ALA A 127 -8.68 2.52 -0.57
N LEU A 128 -9.36 3.60 -0.18
CA LEU A 128 -9.91 4.57 -1.13
C LEU A 128 -8.96 5.77 -1.20
N LYS A 129 -8.60 6.17 -2.42
CA LYS A 129 -7.77 7.32 -2.64
C LYS A 129 -8.57 8.47 -3.23
N LEU A 130 -8.58 9.59 -2.50
CA LEU A 130 -9.23 10.83 -2.92
C LEU A 130 -8.19 11.82 -3.46
N ASN A 131 -8.56 12.56 -4.49
CA ASN A 131 -7.76 13.67 -5.01
C ASN A 131 -8.03 14.92 -4.17
N THR A 132 -7.11 15.25 -3.28
CA THR A 132 -7.18 16.42 -2.40
C THR A 132 -6.29 17.57 -2.89
N GLY A 133 -5.88 17.57 -4.18
CA GLY A 133 -5.12 18.66 -4.79
C GLY A 133 -3.82 18.28 -5.48
N MET A 134 -3.30 17.07 -5.27
CA MET A 134 -2.10 16.61 -5.99
C MET A 134 -2.39 16.32 -7.48
N THR A 135 -3.64 15.98 -7.82
CA THR A 135 -4.19 15.82 -9.18
C THR A 135 -3.37 14.87 -10.06
N ARG A 136 -2.99 13.73 -9.49
CA ARG A 136 -2.26 12.65 -10.18
C ARG A 136 -3.10 11.40 -10.33
N LEU A 137 -3.59 10.89 -9.20
CA LEU A 137 -4.51 9.76 -9.03
C LEU A 137 -5.39 10.05 -7.83
N GLY A 138 -6.59 9.49 -7.82
CA GLY A 138 -7.57 9.61 -6.75
C GLY A 138 -8.90 10.10 -7.29
N SER A 139 -9.99 9.57 -6.74
CA SER A 139 -11.35 9.97 -7.08
C SER A 139 -11.56 11.45 -6.76
N ASP A 140 -12.23 12.15 -7.65
CA ASP A 140 -12.64 13.53 -7.42
C ASP A 140 -13.91 13.60 -6.55
N ALA A 141 -14.37 14.84 -6.26
CA ALA A 141 -15.55 15.05 -5.44
C ALA A 141 -16.83 14.46 -6.08
N LEU A 142 -16.95 14.51 -7.41
CA LEU A 142 -18.12 13.98 -8.11
C LEU A 142 -18.16 12.44 -8.04
N GLU A 143 -17.03 11.77 -8.27
CA GLU A 143 -16.93 10.32 -8.13
C GLU A 143 -17.21 9.86 -6.69
N LEU A 144 -16.73 10.63 -5.70
CA LEU A 144 -17.00 10.36 -4.29
C LEU A 144 -18.50 10.51 -3.97
N ASP A 145 -19.14 11.59 -4.42
CA ASP A 145 -20.59 11.82 -4.22
C ASP A 145 -21.41 10.69 -4.87
N GLN A 146 -21.03 10.24 -6.05
CA GLN A 146 -21.67 9.11 -6.72
C GLN A 146 -21.50 7.80 -5.93
N LEU A 147 -20.33 7.56 -5.36
CA LEU A 147 -20.09 6.39 -4.53
C LEU A 147 -20.94 6.43 -3.26
N LEU A 148 -20.98 7.58 -2.58
CA LEU A 148 -21.74 7.78 -1.34
C LEU A 148 -23.26 7.74 -1.57
N SER A 149 -23.73 8.12 -2.75
CA SER A 149 -25.16 8.09 -3.12
C SER A 149 -25.67 6.66 -3.39
N ALA A 150 -24.79 5.66 -3.46
CA ALA A 150 -25.12 4.25 -3.65
C ALA A 150 -24.66 3.41 -2.44
N PRO A 151 -25.30 3.55 -1.26
CA PRO A 151 -24.86 2.93 -0.01
C PRO A 151 -24.78 1.40 -0.07
N ALA A 152 -25.55 0.75 -0.94
CA ALA A 152 -25.43 -0.68 -1.17
C ALA A 152 -24.06 -1.08 -1.72
N ASN A 153 -23.42 -0.23 -2.51
CA ASN A 153 -22.09 -0.49 -3.05
C ASN A 153 -21.02 -0.38 -1.95
N ILE A 154 -21.19 0.58 -1.03
CA ILE A 154 -20.25 0.78 0.08
C ILE A 154 -20.34 -0.36 1.08
N ALA A 155 -21.52 -0.94 1.30
CA ALA A 155 -21.72 -2.05 2.22
C ALA A 155 -20.93 -3.32 1.83
N HIS A 156 -20.57 -3.45 0.56
CA HIS A 156 -19.76 -4.57 0.04
C HIS A 156 -18.26 -4.21 -0.08
N LEU A 157 -17.88 -2.95 0.13
CA LEU A 157 -16.49 -2.57 0.31
C LEU A 157 -16.09 -2.80 1.77
N ASN A 158 -14.84 -3.17 1.99
CA ASN A 158 -14.23 -3.20 3.32
C ASN A 158 -13.07 -2.19 3.34
N PRO A 159 -13.38 -0.88 3.31
CA PRO A 159 -12.34 0.14 3.31
C PRO A 159 -11.65 0.18 4.67
N VAL A 160 -10.34 -0.03 4.67
CA VAL A 160 -9.48 -0.01 5.87
C VAL A 160 -8.64 1.27 5.94
N LEU A 161 -8.69 2.08 4.88
CA LEU A 161 -8.07 3.40 4.78
C LEU A 161 -8.79 4.23 3.69
#